data_57f64a3ad7176b33722675b8224bdb78
#
_entry.id   57f64a3ad7176b33722675b8224bdb78
#
_cell.length_a   1.000
_cell.length_b   1.000
_cell.length_c   1.000
_cell.angle_alpha   90.00
_cell.angle_beta   90.00
_cell.angle_gamma   90.00
#
_symmetry.space_group_name_H-M   'P 1'
#
loop_
_entity.id
_entity.type
_entity.pdbx_description
1 polymer ?
#
loop_
_entity_poly.entity_id
_entity_poly.type
_entity_poly.pdbx_seq_one_letter_code
_entity_poly.pdbx_strand_id
1 'polypeptide(L)'
;MSIALFLVAAATAFIFVNQNVAVIRQAQPTFLYILMLGCALMASSIFTFSFDEGYGWTDASLDRACLSAPWLVSLGYIFIYSALFMKLWSLNKVLSFRRRKVKVRQVFGPFLVICLCTVAVLIAWSVIDPLSWKRTEINEATEESYGRCISSHANTFLIPLVALMGISTSACAVMAWIAKNVDSRFAESKFIFYTIFVQIQVLMLGVPVLVILDFASANATYLGRSMLVFLVVMTVVILMIGPKVNRVYSQRNKARSITSDEKCLPESGHFSFGERR
;
A
#
# COMPACT_ATOMS: atom_id res chain seq x y z
N MET A 1 -12.09 6.92 6.73
CA MET A 1 -11.09 7.69 5.97
C MET A 1 -10.04 8.35 6.85
N SER A 2 -10.39 9.23 7.77
CA SER A 2 -9.42 10.01 8.59
C SER A 2 -8.40 9.14 9.33
N ILE A 3 -8.81 8.02 9.91
CA ILE A 3 -7.92 7.08 10.61
C ILE A 3 -6.88 6.49 9.65
N ALA A 4 -7.29 6.04 8.46
CA ALA A 4 -6.37 5.44 7.49
C ALA A 4 -5.34 6.46 7.00
N LEU A 5 -5.77 7.66 6.61
CA LEU A 5 -4.87 8.73 6.17
C LEU A 5 -3.95 9.19 7.28
N PHE A 6 -4.45 9.32 8.51
CA PHE A 6 -3.63 9.66 9.66
C PHE A 6 -2.52 8.62 9.90
N LEU A 7 -2.85 7.33 9.86
CA LEU A 7 -1.88 6.27 10.05
C LEU A 7 -0.85 6.20 8.92
N VAL A 8 -1.27 6.42 7.66
CA VAL A 8 -0.36 6.52 6.52
C VAL A 8 0.58 7.72 6.68
N ALA A 9 0.05 8.89 7.08
CA ALA A 9 0.84 10.08 7.33
C ALA A 9 1.83 9.88 8.50
N ALA A 10 1.38 9.29 9.61
CA ALA A 10 2.22 8.95 10.75
C ALA A 10 3.33 7.96 10.38
N ALA A 11 3.02 6.93 9.60
CA ALA A 11 4.00 5.96 9.08
C ALA A 11 5.03 6.64 8.16
N THR A 12 4.58 7.54 7.28
CA THR A 12 5.46 8.31 6.39
C THR A 12 6.38 9.23 7.18
N ALA A 13 5.85 9.95 8.17
CA ALA A 13 6.63 10.81 9.06
C ALA A 13 7.66 9.98 9.86
N PHE A 14 7.26 8.79 10.36
CA PHE A 14 8.18 7.88 11.04
C PHE A 14 9.34 7.45 10.14
N ILE A 15 9.08 7.10 8.88
CA ILE A 15 10.13 6.75 7.91
C ILE A 15 11.07 7.93 7.68
N PHE A 16 10.52 9.13 7.52
CA PHE A 16 11.29 10.35 7.25
C PHE A 16 12.22 10.70 8.40
N VAL A 17 11.71 10.71 9.64
CA VAL A 17 12.51 11.01 10.85
C VAL A 17 13.61 9.98 11.09
N ASN A 18 13.35 8.70 10.75
CA ASN A 18 14.27 7.60 11.03
C ASN A 18 15.05 7.10 9.80
N GLN A 19 15.06 7.82 8.67
CA GLN A 19 15.68 7.39 7.42
C GLN A 19 17.18 7.06 7.55
N ASN A 20 17.88 7.69 8.48
CA ASN A 20 19.31 7.47 8.75
C ASN A 20 19.58 6.25 9.65
N VAL A 21 18.57 5.70 10.31
CA VAL A 21 18.71 4.51 11.15
C VAL A 21 19.00 3.29 10.25
N ALA A 22 19.93 2.44 10.66
CA ALA A 22 20.39 1.30 9.88
C ALA A 22 19.25 0.41 9.35
N VAL A 23 18.21 0.18 10.17
CA VAL A 23 17.02 -0.61 9.82
C VAL A 23 16.28 -0.01 8.62
N ILE A 24 16.01 1.30 8.64
CA ILE A 24 15.27 2.00 7.55
C ILE A 24 16.17 2.15 6.32
N ARG A 25 17.46 2.46 6.52
CA ARG A 25 18.42 2.57 5.42
C ARG A 25 18.60 1.24 4.66
N GLN A 26 18.61 0.10 5.35
CA GLN A 26 18.66 -1.23 4.73
C GLN A 26 17.35 -1.56 3.98
N ALA A 27 16.23 -1.07 4.48
CA ALA A 27 14.92 -1.23 3.83
C ALA A 27 14.80 -0.44 2.53
N GLN A 28 15.77 0.43 2.18
CA GLN A 28 15.77 1.32 1.02
C GLN A 28 14.55 2.26 1.05
N PRO A 29 14.64 3.44 1.67
CA PRO A 29 13.52 4.33 1.95
C PRO A 29 12.69 4.70 0.72
N THR A 30 13.30 4.73 -0.47
CA THR A 30 12.60 5.01 -1.74
C THR A 30 11.43 4.07 -1.98
N PHE A 31 11.60 2.75 -1.73
CA PHE A 31 10.50 1.79 -1.90
C PHE A 31 9.41 1.98 -0.86
N LEU A 32 9.78 2.37 0.36
CA LEU A 32 8.81 2.67 1.41
C LEU A 32 7.98 3.91 1.08
N TYR A 33 8.59 4.95 0.51
CA TYR A 33 7.86 6.14 0.08
C TYR A 33 6.88 5.84 -1.06
N ILE A 34 7.28 5.05 -2.06
CA ILE A 34 6.38 4.62 -3.14
C ILE A 34 5.21 3.81 -2.57
N LEU A 35 5.49 2.91 -1.62
CA LEU A 35 4.47 2.11 -0.94
C LEU A 35 3.48 3.01 -0.17
N MET A 36 3.98 3.98 0.61
CA MET A 36 3.13 4.91 1.36
C MET A 36 2.32 5.83 0.43
N LEU A 37 2.88 6.26 -0.69
CA LEU A 37 2.16 7.01 -1.72
C LEU A 37 0.99 6.18 -2.28
N GLY A 38 1.23 4.91 -2.60
CA GLY A 38 0.17 3.99 -3.02
C GLY A 38 -0.94 3.83 -1.98
N CYS A 39 -0.56 3.66 -0.70
CA CYS A 39 -1.50 3.59 0.42
C CYS A 39 -2.31 4.90 0.58
N ALA A 40 -1.67 6.06 0.42
CA ALA A 40 -2.33 7.36 0.51
C ALA A 40 -3.36 7.56 -0.62
N LEU A 41 -2.98 7.26 -1.88
CA LEU A 41 -3.89 7.30 -3.03
C LEU A 41 -5.10 6.39 -2.81
N MET A 42 -4.85 5.15 -2.39
CA MET A 42 -5.90 4.17 -2.15
C MET A 42 -6.81 4.58 -0.98
N ALA A 43 -6.26 5.07 0.13
CA ALA A 43 -7.06 5.58 1.25
C ALA A 43 -7.89 6.81 0.87
N SER A 44 -7.40 7.66 -0.03
CA SER A 44 -8.13 8.83 -0.53
C SER A 44 -9.36 8.44 -1.34
N SER A 45 -9.41 7.26 -1.95
CA SER A 45 -10.61 6.79 -2.67
C SER A 45 -11.82 6.58 -1.75
N ILE A 46 -11.61 6.33 -0.46
CA ILE A 46 -12.71 6.24 0.51
C ILE A 46 -13.48 7.58 0.59
N PHE A 47 -12.78 8.72 0.39
CA PHE A 47 -13.44 10.01 0.34
C PHE A 47 -14.34 10.14 -0.89
N THR A 48 -13.87 9.69 -2.06
CA THR A 48 -14.67 9.77 -3.29
C THR A 48 -15.90 8.87 -3.26
N PHE A 49 -15.84 7.75 -2.54
CA PHE A 49 -17.02 6.91 -2.33
C PHE A 49 -18.07 7.54 -1.41
N SER A 50 -17.70 8.51 -0.55
CA SER A 50 -18.62 9.14 0.39
C SER A 50 -19.46 10.27 -0.19
N PHE A 51 -19.27 10.60 -1.47
CA PHE A 51 -20.10 11.59 -2.15
C PHE A 51 -21.47 11.01 -2.44
N ASP A 52 -22.51 11.67 -1.94
CA ASP A 52 -23.92 11.30 -2.13
C ASP A 52 -24.77 12.57 -2.24
N GLU A 53 -25.87 12.49 -2.98
CA GLU A 53 -26.85 13.58 -3.17
C GLU A 53 -27.43 14.08 -1.85
N GLY A 54 -27.59 13.20 -0.87
CA GLY A 54 -28.16 13.52 0.46
C GLY A 54 -27.40 14.61 1.23
N TYR A 55 -26.17 14.91 0.85
CA TYR A 55 -25.33 15.97 1.45
C TYR A 55 -25.36 17.28 0.67
N GLY A 56 -26.21 17.42 -0.35
CA GLY A 56 -26.36 18.68 -1.11
C GLY A 56 -25.25 18.95 -2.13
N TRP A 57 -24.50 17.93 -2.56
CA TRP A 57 -23.49 18.06 -3.60
C TRP A 57 -24.13 18.27 -4.97
N THR A 58 -23.47 19.08 -5.81
CA THR A 58 -23.91 19.32 -7.18
C THR A 58 -23.59 18.12 -8.07
N ASP A 59 -24.39 17.86 -9.12
CA ASP A 59 -24.18 16.78 -10.07
C ASP A 59 -22.76 16.77 -10.64
N ALA A 60 -22.22 17.95 -10.95
CA ALA A 60 -20.83 18.09 -11.41
C ALA A 60 -19.79 17.65 -10.37
N SER A 61 -20.09 17.73 -9.07
CA SER A 61 -19.20 17.23 -8.00
C SER A 61 -19.27 15.73 -7.87
N LEU A 62 -20.47 15.16 -8.01
CA LEU A 62 -20.73 13.72 -8.02
C LEU A 62 -20.07 13.04 -9.21
N ASP A 63 -20.17 13.63 -10.41
CA ASP A 63 -19.50 13.12 -11.62
C ASP A 63 -17.97 13.11 -11.46
N ARG A 64 -17.40 14.17 -10.89
CA ARG A 64 -15.94 14.21 -10.59
C ARG A 64 -15.53 13.15 -9.58
N ALA A 65 -16.35 12.91 -8.56
CA ALA A 65 -16.08 11.85 -7.58
C ALA A 65 -16.13 10.47 -8.25
N CYS A 66 -17.14 10.21 -9.10
CA CYS A 66 -17.25 9.00 -9.90
C CYS A 66 -16.02 8.76 -10.79
N LEU A 67 -15.55 9.82 -11.45
CA LEU A 67 -14.40 9.73 -12.34
C LEU A 67 -13.09 9.52 -11.57
N SER A 68 -12.92 10.14 -10.41
CA SER A 68 -11.68 10.06 -9.63
C SER A 68 -11.51 8.72 -8.88
N ALA A 69 -12.58 8.04 -8.54
CA ALA A 69 -12.54 6.80 -7.78
C ALA A 69 -11.70 5.69 -8.46
N PRO A 70 -11.91 5.31 -9.73
CA PRO A 70 -11.08 4.30 -10.40
C PRO A 70 -9.61 4.74 -10.55
N TRP A 71 -9.34 6.04 -10.71
CA TRP A 71 -7.97 6.56 -10.74
C TRP A 71 -7.25 6.31 -9.42
N LEU A 72 -7.85 6.69 -8.31
CA LEU A 72 -7.25 6.57 -6.99
C LEU A 72 -7.04 5.11 -6.59
N VAL A 73 -8.04 4.25 -6.84
CA VAL A 73 -7.95 2.82 -6.52
C VAL A 73 -6.91 2.14 -7.39
N SER A 74 -6.96 2.33 -8.72
CA SER A 74 -6.08 1.62 -9.65
C SER A 74 -4.63 2.06 -9.50
N LEU A 75 -4.36 3.36 -9.43
CA LEU A 75 -3.00 3.86 -9.23
C LEU A 75 -2.47 3.48 -7.85
N GLY A 76 -3.27 3.65 -6.79
CA GLY A 76 -2.88 3.25 -5.45
C GLY A 76 -2.49 1.78 -5.39
N TYR A 77 -3.30 0.91 -5.98
CA TYR A 77 -3.02 -0.53 -6.07
C TYR A 77 -1.72 -0.83 -6.81
N ILE A 78 -1.54 -0.29 -8.01
CA ILE A 78 -0.34 -0.51 -8.82
C ILE A 78 0.91 -0.01 -8.10
N PHE A 79 0.86 1.14 -7.42
CA PHE A 79 2.00 1.65 -6.65
C PHE A 79 2.37 0.72 -5.49
N ILE A 80 1.38 0.20 -4.74
CA ILE A 80 1.61 -0.75 -3.63
C ILE A 80 2.30 -2.02 -4.15
N TYR A 81 1.69 -2.70 -5.13
CA TYR A 81 2.22 -3.97 -5.62
C TYR A 81 3.54 -3.82 -6.36
N SER A 82 3.74 -2.72 -7.07
CA SER A 82 5.01 -2.42 -7.73
C SER A 82 6.13 -2.16 -6.73
N ALA A 83 5.86 -1.46 -5.64
CA ALA A 83 6.84 -1.27 -4.56
C ALA A 83 7.24 -2.61 -3.93
N LEU A 84 6.27 -3.48 -3.64
CA LEU A 84 6.51 -4.82 -3.11
C LEU A 84 7.32 -5.68 -4.10
N PHE A 85 6.94 -5.67 -5.38
CA PHE A 85 7.64 -6.39 -6.44
C PHE A 85 9.09 -5.92 -6.59
N MET A 86 9.32 -4.61 -6.69
CA MET A 86 10.66 -4.04 -6.81
C MET A 86 11.54 -4.45 -5.62
N LYS A 87 10.98 -4.47 -4.42
CA LYS A 87 11.70 -4.90 -3.22
C LYS A 87 12.08 -6.38 -3.28
N LEU A 88 11.15 -7.25 -3.63
CA LEU A 88 11.40 -8.69 -3.78
C LEU A 88 12.40 -8.99 -4.89
N TRP A 89 12.26 -8.32 -6.02
CA TRP A 89 13.21 -8.45 -7.13
C TRP A 89 14.63 -8.04 -6.71
N SER A 90 14.75 -6.88 -6.04
CA SER A 90 16.03 -6.40 -5.52
C SER A 90 16.67 -7.42 -4.56
N LEU A 91 15.89 -7.99 -3.65
CA LEU A 91 16.36 -9.02 -2.72
C LEU A 91 16.81 -10.29 -3.45
N ASN A 92 15.99 -10.81 -4.37
CA ASN A 92 16.31 -12.02 -5.11
C ASN A 92 17.58 -11.86 -5.98
N LYS A 93 17.75 -10.70 -6.59
CA LYS A 93 18.94 -10.41 -7.42
C LYS A 93 20.21 -10.28 -6.59
N VAL A 94 20.14 -9.70 -5.40
CA VAL A 94 21.27 -9.65 -4.45
C VAL A 94 21.71 -11.05 -4.03
N LEU A 95 20.77 -11.97 -3.88
CA LEU A 95 21.01 -13.36 -3.46
C LEU A 95 21.58 -14.21 -4.59
N SER A 96 21.03 -14.12 -5.80
CA SER A 96 21.47 -14.89 -6.97
C SER A 96 22.86 -14.49 -7.47
N PHE A 97 23.24 -13.24 -7.30
CA PHE A 97 24.54 -12.72 -7.71
C PHE A 97 25.33 -12.22 -6.50
N ARG A 98 26.05 -13.09 -5.85
CA ARG A 98 26.80 -12.94 -4.60
C ARG A 98 27.68 -11.66 -4.47
N ARG A 99 27.77 -10.78 -5.51
CA ARG A 99 28.61 -9.56 -5.51
C ARG A 99 28.19 -8.40 -6.44
N ARG A 100 27.08 -8.45 -7.20
CA ARG A 100 26.73 -7.34 -8.10
C ARG A 100 25.75 -6.36 -7.47
N LYS A 101 26.16 -5.10 -7.35
CA LYS A 101 25.24 -3.98 -7.00
C LYS A 101 24.16 -3.88 -8.09
N VAL A 102 22.91 -4.12 -7.73
CA VAL A 102 21.75 -3.98 -8.62
C VAL A 102 21.50 -2.50 -8.84
N LYS A 103 21.57 -2.06 -10.09
CA LYS A 103 21.14 -0.70 -10.44
C LYS A 103 19.61 -0.63 -10.29
N VAL A 104 19.12 0.22 -9.39
CA VAL A 104 17.68 0.46 -9.13
C VAL A 104 16.92 0.72 -10.44
N ARG A 105 17.54 1.39 -11.41
CA ARG A 105 16.97 1.67 -12.72
C ARG A 105 16.49 0.44 -13.50
N GLN A 106 17.13 -0.73 -13.33
CA GLN A 106 16.73 -1.96 -14.02
C GLN A 106 15.45 -2.58 -13.44
N VAL A 107 15.14 -2.28 -12.18
CA VAL A 107 13.97 -2.79 -11.46
C VAL A 107 12.75 -1.90 -11.74
N PHE A 108 12.97 -0.63 -12.08
CA PHE A 108 11.90 0.33 -12.40
C PHE A 108 11.23 0.09 -13.75
N GLY A 109 11.88 -0.60 -14.70
CA GLY A 109 11.35 -0.79 -16.05
C GLY A 109 9.97 -1.45 -16.08
N PRO A 110 9.79 -2.65 -15.54
CA PRO A 110 8.49 -3.34 -15.51
C PRO A 110 7.40 -2.52 -14.80
N PHE A 111 7.75 -1.84 -13.71
CA PHE A 111 6.84 -0.93 -13.01
C PHE A 111 6.34 0.20 -13.90
N LEU A 112 7.25 0.86 -14.60
CA LEU A 112 6.88 1.98 -15.47
C LEU A 112 5.93 1.52 -16.58
N VAL A 113 6.18 0.35 -17.17
CA VAL A 113 5.30 -0.22 -18.21
C VAL A 113 3.89 -0.46 -17.68
N ILE A 114 3.75 -1.15 -16.54
CA ILE A 114 2.44 -1.43 -15.95
C ILE A 114 1.72 -0.13 -15.58
N CYS A 115 2.44 0.84 -14.98
CA CYS A 115 1.88 2.13 -14.62
C CYS A 115 1.39 2.90 -15.87
N LEU A 116 2.19 2.95 -16.93
CA LEU A 116 1.80 3.60 -18.20
C LEU A 116 0.59 2.92 -18.85
N CYS A 117 0.55 1.59 -18.88
CA CYS A 117 -0.61 0.85 -19.36
C CYS A 117 -1.86 1.16 -18.54
N THR A 118 -1.77 1.18 -17.22
CA THR A 118 -2.89 1.54 -16.34
C THR A 118 -3.38 2.96 -16.60
N VAL A 119 -2.47 3.92 -16.69
CA VAL A 119 -2.81 5.33 -16.99
C VAL A 119 -3.45 5.45 -18.37
N ALA A 120 -2.94 4.74 -19.38
CA ALA A 120 -3.52 4.77 -20.74
C ALA A 120 -4.96 4.25 -20.74
N VAL A 121 -5.26 3.16 -20.03
CA VAL A 121 -6.62 2.62 -19.91
C VAL A 121 -7.52 3.60 -19.17
N LEU A 122 -7.05 4.22 -18.08
CA LEU A 122 -7.81 5.22 -17.32
C LEU A 122 -8.12 6.47 -18.13
N ILE A 123 -7.14 6.97 -18.92
CA ILE A 123 -7.36 8.11 -19.83
C ILE A 123 -8.40 7.73 -20.89
N ALA A 124 -8.25 6.57 -21.53
CA ALA A 124 -9.20 6.09 -22.53
C ALA A 124 -10.61 6.00 -21.94
N TRP A 125 -10.77 5.45 -20.74
CA TRP A 125 -12.06 5.39 -20.05
C TRP A 125 -12.64 6.78 -19.77
N SER A 126 -11.82 7.70 -19.24
CA SER A 126 -12.26 9.05 -18.91
C SER A 126 -12.66 9.89 -20.14
N VAL A 127 -12.12 9.58 -21.33
CA VAL A 127 -12.40 10.33 -22.56
C VAL A 127 -13.52 9.72 -23.38
N ILE A 128 -13.56 8.38 -23.49
CA ILE A 128 -14.50 7.67 -24.38
C ILE A 128 -15.86 7.50 -23.72
N ASP A 129 -15.89 7.10 -22.45
CA ASP A 129 -17.14 6.78 -21.74
C ASP A 129 -16.99 7.11 -20.23
N PRO A 130 -16.97 8.42 -19.90
CA PRO A 130 -16.76 8.85 -18.52
C PRO A 130 -17.87 8.34 -17.60
N LEU A 131 -17.47 7.93 -16.40
CA LEU A 131 -18.40 7.58 -15.33
C LEU A 131 -19.21 8.83 -14.95
N SER A 132 -20.52 8.72 -15.01
CA SER A 132 -21.49 9.76 -14.61
C SER A 132 -22.38 9.26 -13.47
N TRP A 133 -22.78 10.16 -12.61
CA TRP A 133 -23.73 9.89 -11.54
C TRP A 133 -25.12 9.81 -12.12
N LYS A 134 -25.83 8.68 -11.93
CA LYS A 134 -27.21 8.51 -12.38
C LYS A 134 -28.00 7.77 -11.31
N ARG A 135 -29.29 8.13 -11.18
CA ARG A 135 -30.24 7.39 -10.36
C ARG A 135 -30.71 6.13 -11.08
N THR A 136 -30.69 5.02 -10.37
CA THR A 136 -31.20 3.73 -10.85
C THR A 136 -32.35 3.31 -9.94
N GLU A 137 -33.48 3.01 -10.53
CA GLU A 137 -34.65 2.45 -9.82
C GLU A 137 -34.40 0.99 -9.52
N ILE A 138 -34.64 0.57 -8.27
CA ILE A 138 -34.46 -0.82 -7.83
C ILE A 138 -35.75 -1.58 -7.97
N ASN A 139 -36.89 -0.91 -7.72
CA ASN A 139 -38.19 -1.54 -7.68
C ASN A 139 -39.27 -0.59 -8.23
N GLU A 140 -39.91 -0.96 -9.33
CA GLU A 140 -41.01 -0.19 -9.92
C GLU A 140 -42.20 -0.04 -8.97
N ALA A 141 -42.32 -0.95 -7.97
CA ALA A 141 -43.43 -0.96 -7.02
C ALA A 141 -43.26 -0.03 -5.83
N THR A 142 -42.01 0.31 -5.43
CA THR A 142 -41.70 1.13 -4.23
C THR A 142 -41.11 2.50 -4.56
N GLU A 143 -40.88 2.82 -5.86
CA GLU A 143 -40.21 4.05 -6.33
C GLU A 143 -38.86 4.33 -5.64
N GLU A 144 -38.27 3.30 -5.04
CA GLU A 144 -36.94 3.44 -4.41
C GLU A 144 -35.86 3.53 -5.49
N SER A 145 -35.27 4.70 -5.60
CA SER A 145 -34.15 4.96 -6.48
C SER A 145 -32.92 5.35 -5.69
N TYR A 146 -31.74 4.89 -6.11
CA TYR A 146 -30.48 5.32 -5.54
C TYR A 146 -29.50 5.76 -6.62
N GLY A 147 -28.63 6.71 -6.24
CA GLY A 147 -27.60 7.22 -7.13
C GLY A 147 -26.40 6.27 -7.19
N ARG A 148 -25.88 6.03 -8.40
CA ARG A 148 -24.66 5.25 -8.63
C ARG A 148 -23.88 5.79 -9.81
N CYS A 149 -22.56 5.56 -9.81
CA CYS A 149 -21.74 5.84 -10.96
C CYS A 149 -21.97 4.80 -12.05
N ILE A 150 -22.39 5.25 -13.24
CA ILE A 150 -22.69 4.39 -14.39
C ILE A 150 -21.87 4.86 -15.59
N SER A 151 -21.36 3.90 -16.34
CA SER A 151 -20.73 4.06 -17.66
C SER A 151 -21.35 3.00 -18.58
N SER A 152 -21.61 3.35 -19.83
CA SER A 152 -22.31 2.47 -20.78
C SER A 152 -21.50 1.22 -21.12
N HIS A 153 -20.17 1.34 -21.16
CA HIS A 153 -19.22 0.29 -21.51
C HIS A 153 -18.22 0.03 -20.39
N ALA A 154 -18.64 0.17 -19.11
CA ALA A 154 -17.79 0.00 -17.95
C ALA A 154 -16.92 -1.27 -17.99
N ASN A 155 -17.49 -2.40 -18.39
CA ASN A 155 -16.79 -3.69 -18.44
C ASN A 155 -15.61 -3.69 -19.43
N THR A 156 -15.69 -2.93 -20.53
CA THR A 156 -14.62 -2.84 -21.53
C THR A 156 -13.34 -2.25 -20.95
N PHE A 157 -13.46 -1.33 -19.99
CA PHE A 157 -12.33 -0.68 -19.33
C PHE A 157 -11.98 -1.35 -18.00
N LEU A 158 -12.96 -1.86 -17.29
CA LEU A 158 -12.76 -2.53 -16.00
C LEU A 158 -11.97 -3.84 -16.16
N ILE A 159 -12.28 -4.66 -17.19
CA ILE A 159 -11.60 -5.94 -17.45
C ILE A 159 -10.08 -5.76 -17.61
N PRO A 160 -9.56 -4.87 -18.49
CA PRO A 160 -8.13 -4.67 -18.62
C PRO A 160 -7.49 -4.09 -17.34
N LEU A 161 -8.17 -3.24 -16.58
CA LEU A 161 -7.66 -2.75 -15.29
C LEU A 161 -7.53 -3.88 -14.29
N VAL A 162 -8.55 -4.72 -14.14
CA VAL A 162 -8.52 -5.90 -13.25
C VAL A 162 -7.44 -6.89 -13.70
N ALA A 163 -7.27 -7.07 -15.01
CA ALA A 163 -6.20 -7.92 -15.55
C ALA A 163 -4.81 -7.39 -15.19
N LEU A 164 -4.56 -6.09 -15.33
CA LEU A 164 -3.29 -5.45 -14.94
C LEU A 164 -3.02 -5.59 -13.43
N MET A 165 -4.06 -5.41 -12.59
CA MET A 165 -3.97 -5.66 -11.16
C MET A 165 -3.66 -7.12 -10.85
N GLY A 166 -4.32 -8.07 -11.51
CA GLY A 166 -4.10 -9.51 -11.39
C GLY A 166 -2.69 -9.93 -11.80
N ILE A 167 -2.18 -9.39 -12.91
CA ILE A 167 -0.81 -9.61 -13.37
C ILE A 167 0.20 -9.10 -12.32
N SER A 168 -0.01 -7.90 -11.79
CA SER A 168 0.86 -7.31 -10.77
C SER A 168 0.87 -8.14 -9.49
N THR A 169 -0.29 -8.61 -9.04
CA THR A 169 -0.44 -9.46 -7.85
C THR A 169 0.22 -10.82 -8.06
N SER A 170 -0.02 -11.44 -9.22
CA SER A 170 0.58 -12.75 -9.57
C SER A 170 2.10 -12.67 -9.65
N ALA A 171 2.63 -11.63 -10.28
CA ALA A 171 4.08 -11.39 -10.33
C ALA A 171 4.68 -11.22 -8.92
N CYS A 172 4.02 -10.46 -8.04
CA CYS A 172 4.42 -10.34 -6.64
C CYS A 172 4.36 -11.67 -5.90
N ALA A 173 3.29 -12.45 -6.08
CA ALA A 173 3.10 -13.74 -5.41
C ALA A 173 4.20 -14.74 -5.81
N VAL A 174 4.50 -14.86 -7.10
CA VAL A 174 5.59 -15.71 -7.62
C VAL A 174 6.94 -15.28 -7.02
N MET A 175 7.25 -13.98 -7.04
CA MET A 175 8.50 -13.48 -6.48
C MET A 175 8.59 -13.68 -4.97
N ALA A 176 7.49 -13.52 -4.24
CA ALA A 176 7.42 -13.77 -2.82
C ALA A 176 7.61 -15.25 -2.48
N TRP A 177 7.04 -16.14 -3.29
CA TRP A 177 7.22 -17.59 -3.14
C TRP A 177 8.68 -18.01 -3.33
N ILE A 178 9.36 -17.47 -4.34
CA ILE A 178 10.78 -17.71 -4.58
C ILE A 178 11.62 -17.17 -3.40
N ALA A 179 11.27 -16.00 -2.88
CA ALA A 179 12.01 -15.33 -1.82
C ALA A 179 11.74 -15.91 -0.41
N LYS A 180 10.70 -16.74 -0.20
CA LYS A 180 10.35 -17.26 1.14
C LYS A 180 11.42 -18.16 1.76
N ASN A 181 12.16 -18.91 0.94
CA ASN A 181 13.17 -19.89 1.36
C ASN A 181 14.56 -19.28 1.58
N VAL A 182 14.66 -17.96 1.47
CA VAL A 182 15.92 -17.25 1.63
C VAL A 182 16.28 -17.09 3.11
N ASP A 183 17.59 -17.27 3.42
CA ASP A 183 18.19 -17.26 4.76
C ASP A 183 17.58 -16.23 5.74
N SER A 184 17.58 -16.62 7.02
CA SER A 184 17.08 -15.84 8.17
C SER A 184 17.68 -14.43 8.32
N ARG A 185 18.77 -14.12 7.60
CA ARG A 185 19.38 -12.77 7.54
C ARG A 185 18.46 -11.74 6.87
N PHE A 186 17.47 -12.18 6.07
CA PHE A 186 16.50 -11.34 5.36
C PHE A 186 15.08 -11.50 5.92
N ALA A 187 14.95 -11.34 7.25
CA ALA A 187 13.63 -11.39 7.91
C ALA A 187 12.57 -10.46 7.26
N GLU A 188 13.00 -9.45 6.50
CA GLU A 188 12.12 -8.54 5.77
C GLU A 188 11.33 -9.24 4.66
N SER A 189 11.91 -10.23 3.96
CA SER A 189 11.23 -10.97 2.89
C SER A 189 10.02 -11.75 3.40
N LYS A 190 10.09 -12.27 4.64
CA LYS A 190 8.97 -12.98 5.27
C LYS A 190 7.77 -12.05 5.50
N PHE A 191 8.01 -10.82 5.96
CA PHE A 191 6.92 -9.85 6.16
C PHE A 191 6.28 -9.45 4.83
N ILE A 192 7.06 -9.29 3.76
CA ILE A 192 6.53 -9.03 2.42
C ILE A 192 5.69 -10.22 1.94
N PHE A 193 6.17 -11.46 2.12
CA PHE A 193 5.42 -12.66 1.79
C PHE A 193 4.08 -12.71 2.53
N TYR A 194 4.08 -12.49 3.85
CA TYR A 194 2.83 -12.44 4.64
C TYR A 194 1.91 -11.32 4.17
N THR A 195 2.44 -10.15 3.82
CA THR A 195 1.64 -9.03 3.31
C THR A 195 0.93 -9.44 2.03
N ILE A 196 1.62 -10.01 1.06
CA ILE A 196 1.03 -10.45 -0.22
C ILE A 196 0.01 -11.57 0.01
N PHE A 197 0.32 -12.53 0.87
CA PHE A 197 -0.58 -13.64 1.18
C PHE A 197 -1.89 -13.16 1.81
N VAL A 198 -1.82 -12.28 2.82
CA VAL A 198 -3.01 -11.70 3.45
C VAL A 198 -3.79 -10.83 2.47
N GLN A 199 -3.11 -10.07 1.62
CA GLN A 199 -3.75 -9.27 0.58
C GLN A 199 -4.55 -10.13 -0.41
N ILE A 200 -3.99 -11.23 -0.87
CA ILE A 200 -4.69 -12.17 -1.76
C ILE A 200 -5.95 -12.69 -1.05
N GLN A 201 -5.87 -13.05 0.24
CA GLN A 201 -7.03 -13.50 1.00
C GLN A 201 -8.10 -12.41 1.14
N VAL A 202 -7.70 -11.17 1.46
CA VAL A 202 -8.62 -10.03 1.55
C VAL A 202 -9.33 -9.79 0.23
N LEU A 203 -8.64 -9.88 -0.91
CA LEU A 203 -9.24 -9.72 -2.23
C LEU A 203 -10.13 -10.89 -2.61
N MET A 204 -9.70 -12.13 -2.35
CA MET A 204 -10.48 -13.34 -2.65
C MET A 204 -11.81 -13.40 -1.91
N LEU A 205 -11.85 -12.88 -0.68
CA LEU A 205 -13.09 -12.80 0.11
C LEU A 205 -13.85 -11.51 -0.15
N GLY A 206 -13.15 -10.38 -0.27
CA GLY A 206 -13.74 -9.07 -0.39
C GLY A 206 -14.44 -8.82 -1.73
N VAL A 207 -13.85 -9.26 -2.84
CA VAL A 207 -14.44 -9.04 -4.17
C VAL A 207 -15.79 -9.76 -4.35
N PRO A 208 -15.96 -11.05 -4.01
CA PRO A 208 -17.27 -11.70 -4.04
C PRO A 208 -18.30 -11.04 -3.11
N VAL A 209 -17.88 -10.60 -1.92
CA VAL A 209 -18.76 -9.87 -1.00
C VAL A 209 -19.22 -8.56 -1.62
N LEU A 210 -18.35 -7.81 -2.29
CA LEU A 210 -18.74 -6.58 -2.99
C LEU A 210 -19.75 -6.83 -4.08
N VAL A 211 -19.60 -7.91 -4.86
CA VAL A 211 -20.56 -8.28 -5.91
C VAL A 211 -21.94 -8.55 -5.31
N ILE A 212 -22.00 -9.24 -4.17
CA ILE A 212 -23.28 -9.50 -3.47
C ILE A 212 -23.88 -8.19 -2.94
N LEU A 213 -23.06 -7.32 -2.35
CA LEU A 213 -23.51 -6.04 -1.78
C LEU A 213 -24.04 -5.06 -2.84
N ASP A 214 -23.54 -5.14 -4.10
CA ASP A 214 -24.03 -4.32 -5.21
C ASP A 214 -25.53 -4.58 -5.52
N PHE A 215 -26.07 -5.75 -5.12
CA PHE A 215 -27.47 -6.10 -5.27
C PHE A 215 -28.31 -5.79 -4.00
N ALA A 216 -27.69 -5.39 -2.89
CA ALA A 216 -28.38 -5.21 -1.62
C ALA A 216 -28.90 -3.77 -1.43
N SER A 217 -28.01 -2.81 -1.26
CA SER A 217 -28.35 -1.39 -1.08
C SER A 217 -27.13 -0.50 -1.32
N ALA A 218 -27.38 0.78 -1.65
CA ALA A 218 -26.33 1.78 -1.86
C ALA A 218 -25.41 1.92 -0.62
N ASN A 219 -25.99 1.97 0.58
CA ASN A 219 -25.23 2.08 1.83
C ASN A 219 -24.36 0.85 2.09
N ALA A 220 -24.85 -0.34 1.80
CA ALA A 220 -24.09 -1.58 1.94
C ALA A 220 -22.92 -1.63 0.96
N THR A 221 -23.15 -1.23 -0.29
CA THR A 221 -22.11 -1.14 -1.33
C THR A 221 -21.02 -0.13 -0.96
N TYR A 222 -21.41 1.07 -0.49
CA TYR A 222 -20.47 2.07 0.00
C TYR A 222 -19.63 1.55 1.17
N LEU A 223 -20.29 0.97 2.17
CA LEU A 223 -19.61 0.40 3.34
C LEU A 223 -18.64 -0.72 2.93
N GLY A 224 -19.07 -1.62 2.07
CA GLY A 224 -18.25 -2.73 1.58
C GLY A 224 -17.00 -2.26 0.81
N ARG A 225 -17.14 -1.33 -0.12
CA ARG A 225 -16.03 -0.74 -0.88
C ARG A 225 -15.05 -0.02 0.03
N SER A 226 -15.55 0.80 0.94
CA SER A 226 -14.73 1.54 1.91
C SER A 226 -13.99 0.61 2.86
N MET A 227 -14.65 -0.45 3.33
CA MET A 227 -14.07 -1.43 4.24
C MET A 227 -12.99 -2.27 3.55
N LEU A 228 -13.21 -2.69 2.30
CA LEU A 228 -12.21 -3.41 1.53
C LEU A 228 -10.94 -2.58 1.34
N VAL A 229 -11.08 -1.33 0.89
CA VAL A 229 -9.94 -0.42 0.72
C VAL A 229 -9.22 -0.18 2.05
N PHE A 230 -9.98 0.03 3.13
CA PHE A 230 -9.42 0.20 4.47
C PHE A 230 -8.59 -1.01 4.91
N LEU A 231 -9.13 -2.24 4.76
CA LEU A 231 -8.43 -3.48 5.10
C LEU A 231 -7.15 -3.65 4.29
N VAL A 232 -7.19 -3.38 2.98
CA VAL A 232 -6.02 -3.44 2.10
C VAL A 232 -4.92 -2.49 2.60
N VAL A 233 -5.25 -1.21 2.82
CA VAL A 233 -4.29 -0.20 3.28
C VAL A 233 -3.74 -0.54 4.65
N MET A 234 -4.60 -0.89 5.62
CA MET A 234 -4.19 -1.20 6.99
C MET A 234 -3.29 -2.42 7.06
N THR A 235 -3.60 -3.47 6.31
CA THR A 235 -2.76 -4.67 6.25
C THR A 235 -1.35 -4.34 5.75
N VAL A 236 -1.24 -3.55 4.68
CA VAL A 236 0.07 -3.11 4.15
C VAL A 236 0.84 -2.29 5.18
N VAL A 237 0.21 -1.29 5.78
CA VAL A 237 0.87 -0.39 6.76
C VAL A 237 1.34 -1.20 7.98
N ILE A 238 0.48 -2.02 8.56
CA ILE A 238 0.79 -2.77 9.79
C ILE A 238 1.90 -3.79 9.52
N LEU A 239 1.80 -4.59 8.48
CA LEU A 239 2.77 -5.66 8.22
C LEU A 239 4.11 -5.14 7.69
N MET A 240 4.13 -4.02 6.97
CA MET A 240 5.36 -3.47 6.41
C MET A 240 6.06 -2.51 7.36
N ILE A 241 5.34 -1.69 8.11
CA ILE A 241 5.92 -0.67 8.99
C ILE A 241 6.02 -1.14 10.44
N GLY A 242 5.05 -1.91 10.95
CA GLY A 242 5.03 -2.39 12.33
C GLY A 242 6.33 -3.07 12.78
N PRO A 243 6.87 -4.06 12.04
CA PRO A 243 8.14 -4.69 12.41
C PRO A 243 9.33 -3.74 12.40
N LYS A 244 9.31 -2.72 11.53
CA LYS A 244 10.39 -1.71 11.47
C LYS A 244 10.34 -0.76 12.67
N VAL A 245 9.13 -0.34 13.06
CA VAL A 245 8.91 0.47 14.28
C VAL A 245 9.48 -0.28 15.48
N ASN A 246 9.08 -1.53 15.68
CA ASN A 246 9.53 -2.34 16.81
C ASN A 246 11.07 -2.49 16.85
N ARG A 247 11.70 -2.74 15.69
CA ARG A 247 13.17 -2.85 15.60
C ARG A 247 13.89 -1.53 15.92
N VAL A 248 13.39 -0.39 15.43
CA VAL A 248 13.97 0.93 15.72
C VAL A 248 13.87 1.23 17.21
N TYR A 249 12.72 0.97 17.85
CA TYR A 249 12.55 1.15 19.29
C TYR A 249 13.47 0.24 20.11
N SER A 250 13.57 -1.05 19.73
CA SER A 250 14.47 -1.99 20.39
C SER A 250 15.94 -1.57 20.31
N GLN A 251 16.39 -1.07 19.15
CA GLN A 251 17.75 -0.54 18.99
C GLN A 251 18.00 0.70 19.87
N ARG A 252 17.02 1.62 19.94
CA ARG A 252 17.14 2.82 20.79
C ARG A 252 17.19 2.47 22.28
N ASN A 253 16.37 1.52 22.72
CA ASN A 253 16.38 1.09 24.13
C ASN A 253 17.70 0.40 24.50
N LYS A 254 18.24 -0.45 23.61
CA LYS A 254 19.54 -1.09 23.82
C LYS A 254 20.69 -0.07 23.87
N ALA A 255 20.66 0.95 23.03
CA ALA A 255 21.65 2.02 23.07
C ALA A 255 21.57 2.84 24.38
N ARG A 256 20.35 3.08 24.89
CA ARG A 256 20.16 3.78 26.17
C ARG A 256 20.66 2.96 27.37
N SER A 257 20.43 1.64 27.39
CA SER A 257 20.94 0.78 28.49
C SER A 257 22.47 0.77 28.55
N ILE A 258 23.14 0.68 27.39
CA ILE A 258 24.61 0.71 27.33
C ILE A 258 25.16 2.04 27.87
N THR A 259 24.57 3.17 27.48
CA THR A 259 24.99 4.51 27.95
C THR A 259 24.70 4.73 29.45
N SER A 260 23.69 4.09 30.03
CA SER A 260 23.45 4.13 31.47
C SER A 260 24.41 3.25 32.24
N ASP A 261 24.78 2.08 31.74
CA ASP A 261 25.77 1.18 32.37
C ASP A 261 27.19 1.79 32.33
N GLU A 262 27.54 2.49 31.25
CA GLU A 262 28.83 3.19 31.13
C GLU A 262 28.94 4.39 32.09
N LYS A 263 27.83 5.05 32.41
CA LYS A 263 27.78 6.11 33.43
C LYS A 263 27.81 5.60 34.88
N CYS A 264 27.51 4.32 35.09
CA CYS A 264 27.53 3.69 36.40
C CYS A 264 28.86 3.00 36.73
N LEU A 265 29.83 2.96 35.82
CA LEU A 265 31.18 2.50 36.09
C LEU A 265 31.90 3.63 36.88
N PRO A 266 32.32 3.39 38.13
CA PRO A 266 33.13 4.38 38.87
C PRO A 266 34.46 4.54 38.15
N GLU A 267 34.92 5.78 38.00
CA GLU A 267 36.28 6.14 37.60
C GLU A 267 37.25 5.37 38.50
N SER A 268 37.67 4.20 38.07
CA SER A 268 38.72 3.44 38.74
C SER A 268 40.03 4.18 38.55
N GLY A 269 40.45 4.77 39.67
CA GLY A 269 41.66 5.39 40.05
C GLY A 269 42.85 5.32 39.10
N HIS A 270 43.43 6.46 38.92
CA HIS A 270 44.82 6.70 38.56
C HIS A 270 45.75 5.65 39.19
N PHE A 271 46.15 4.63 38.46
CA PHE A 271 47.29 3.81 38.82
C PHE A 271 48.56 4.58 38.43
N SER A 272 49.11 5.31 39.40
CA SER A 272 50.45 5.88 39.35
C SER A 272 51.46 4.74 39.23
N PHE A 273 52.10 4.60 38.11
CA PHE A 273 53.28 3.75 37.93
C PHE A 273 54.49 4.44 38.65
N GLY A 274 54.72 4.03 39.85
CA GLY A 274 55.96 4.41 40.61
C GLY A 274 57.16 3.84 39.92
N GLU A 275 58.00 4.74 39.46
CA GLU A 275 59.36 4.56 39.06
C GLU A 275 60.19 3.97 40.23
N ARG A 276 60.78 2.76 40.07
CA ARG A 276 61.87 2.27 40.90
C ARG A 276 63.05 1.87 40.01
N ARG A 277 64.18 2.51 40.37
CA ARG A 277 65.57 2.42 39.95
C ARG A 277 66.04 1.01 39.64
#